data_94a4d4cf0de63835e2fef502a9e998d1
#
_entry.id   94a4d4cf0de63835e2fef502a9e998d1
#
_cell.length_a   1.000
_cell.length_b   1.000
_cell.length_c   1.000
_cell.angle_alpha   90.00
_cell.angle_beta   90.00
_cell.angle_gamma   90.00
#
_symmetry.space_group_name_H-M   'P 1'
#
loop_
_entity.id
_entity.type
_entity.pdbx_description
1 polymer ?
#
loop_
_entity_poly.entity_id
_entity_poly.type
_entity_poly.pdbx_seq_one_letter_code
_entity_poly.pdbx_strand_id
1 'polypeptide(L)'
;MEFLDAVFNRRTTNGPFRPDPVSPEHQQLLIRAAAAAPSQFNSQPWRFVLIEDRDTIETVARISGESMTEVMGAGTFFDRYKKYFRFTEAEMDARRDGIHLDHLPAPLRPFTQHVFSDAAQGLMRKLGVPRKLGEDNRKLVAGSPLLLAVLLDKEEYRPGELSGFYSVF
;
A
#
# COMPACT_ATOMS: atom_id res chain seq x y z
N MET A 1 -24.56 9.84 -5.56
CA MET A 1 -23.99 9.30 -4.29
C MET A 1 -23.72 10.49 -3.40
N GLU A 2 -24.34 10.51 -2.23
CA GLU A 2 -24.10 11.55 -1.25
C GLU A 2 -22.67 11.44 -0.70
N PHE A 3 -22.08 12.57 -0.31
CA PHE A 3 -20.69 12.60 0.17
C PHE A 3 -20.44 11.64 1.34
N LEU A 4 -21.32 11.62 2.33
CA LEU A 4 -21.20 10.73 3.49
C LEU A 4 -21.32 9.25 3.09
N ASP A 5 -22.16 8.92 2.11
CA ASP A 5 -22.24 7.56 1.58
C ASP A 5 -20.91 7.11 0.98
N ALA A 6 -20.23 8.01 0.23
CA ALA A 6 -18.92 7.70 -0.31
C ALA A 6 -17.87 7.46 0.78
N VAL A 7 -17.88 8.27 1.85
CA VAL A 7 -16.96 8.14 2.97
C VAL A 7 -17.17 6.82 3.73
N PHE A 8 -18.42 6.52 4.11
CA PHE A 8 -18.74 5.34 4.94
C PHE A 8 -18.71 4.02 4.16
N ASN A 9 -18.97 4.06 2.85
CA ASN A 9 -18.94 2.86 2.00
C ASN A 9 -17.62 2.65 1.29
N ARG A 10 -16.60 3.49 1.56
CA ARG A 10 -15.25 3.30 1.01
C ARG A 10 -14.71 1.91 1.36
N ARG A 11 -14.11 1.26 0.38
CA ARG A 11 -13.39 -0.01 0.57
C ARG A 11 -11.95 0.14 0.10
N THR A 12 -11.05 -0.56 0.75
CA THR A 12 -9.69 -0.78 0.27
C THR A 12 -9.68 -2.07 -0.52
N THR A 13 -9.22 -2.03 -1.77
CA THR A 13 -9.09 -3.20 -2.62
C THR A 13 -7.61 -3.48 -2.85
N ASN A 14 -7.16 -4.64 -2.41
CA ASN A 14 -5.81 -5.15 -2.60
C ASN A 14 -5.80 -6.36 -3.57
N GLY A 15 -6.88 -6.52 -4.31
CA GLY A 15 -7.09 -7.65 -5.19
C GLY A 15 -6.79 -7.33 -6.64
N PRO A 16 -6.87 -8.34 -7.52
CA PRO A 16 -6.47 -8.17 -8.91
C PRO A 16 -7.29 -7.07 -9.58
N PHE A 17 -6.57 -6.20 -10.27
CA PHE A 17 -7.21 -5.19 -11.12
C PHE A 17 -7.71 -5.85 -12.41
N ARG A 18 -8.75 -5.26 -13.00
CA ARG A 18 -9.18 -5.63 -14.34
C ARG A 18 -8.13 -5.15 -15.34
N PRO A 19 -7.86 -5.91 -16.40
CA PRO A 19 -6.83 -5.55 -17.38
C PRO A 19 -7.28 -4.44 -18.35
N ASP A 20 -8.53 -3.99 -18.25
CA ASP A 20 -9.09 -2.99 -19.16
C ASP A 20 -8.34 -1.67 -19.04
N PRO A 21 -7.99 -1.00 -20.14
CA PRO A 21 -7.38 0.32 -20.09
C PRO A 21 -8.28 1.32 -19.36
N VAL A 22 -7.66 2.24 -18.60
CA VAL A 22 -8.39 3.35 -18.00
C VAL A 22 -8.69 4.39 -19.08
N SER A 23 -9.95 4.74 -19.29
CA SER A 23 -10.31 5.69 -20.33
C SER A 23 -9.70 7.08 -20.11
N PRO A 24 -9.42 7.85 -21.16
CA PRO A 24 -8.89 9.21 -21.03
C PRO A 24 -9.73 10.12 -20.12
N GLU A 25 -11.05 9.96 -20.15
CA GLU A 25 -11.98 10.71 -19.31
C GLU A 25 -11.77 10.38 -17.84
N HIS A 26 -11.58 9.11 -17.48
CA HIS A 26 -11.30 8.68 -16.13
C HIS A 26 -9.90 9.11 -15.68
N GLN A 27 -8.90 9.07 -16.56
CA GLN A 27 -7.56 9.57 -16.27
C GLN A 27 -7.59 11.07 -15.91
N GLN A 28 -8.30 11.88 -16.73
CA GLN A 28 -8.49 13.30 -16.45
C GLN A 28 -9.25 13.54 -15.15
N LEU A 29 -10.28 12.74 -14.85
CA LEU A 29 -11.03 12.85 -13.61
C LEU A 29 -10.13 12.58 -12.38
N LEU A 30 -9.28 11.55 -12.45
CA LEU A 30 -8.32 11.22 -11.38
C LEU A 30 -7.35 12.38 -11.12
N ILE A 31 -6.76 12.93 -12.18
CA ILE A 31 -5.84 14.08 -12.05
C ILE A 31 -6.56 15.31 -11.47
N ARG A 32 -7.76 15.63 -11.98
CA ARG A 32 -8.56 16.76 -11.46
C ARG A 32 -8.92 16.59 -9.99
N ALA A 33 -9.31 15.37 -9.59
CA ALA A 33 -9.64 15.07 -8.21
C ALA A 33 -8.41 15.21 -7.30
N ALA A 34 -7.25 14.69 -7.73
CA ALA A 34 -6.00 14.81 -6.99
C ALA A 34 -5.52 16.28 -6.90
N ALA A 35 -5.61 17.03 -8.00
CA ALA A 35 -5.23 18.44 -8.04
C ALA A 35 -6.15 19.37 -7.24
N ALA A 36 -7.36 18.90 -6.89
CA ALA A 36 -8.29 19.65 -6.03
C ALA A 36 -7.96 19.53 -4.52
N ALA A 37 -6.95 18.71 -4.16
CA ALA A 37 -6.51 18.62 -2.77
C ALA A 37 -5.95 19.97 -2.27
N PRO A 38 -6.10 20.30 -0.99
CA PRO A 38 -5.50 21.51 -0.44
C PRO A 38 -3.98 21.38 -0.37
N SER A 39 -3.28 22.48 -0.55
CA SER A 39 -1.84 22.58 -0.32
C SER A 39 -1.50 23.79 0.53
N GLN A 40 -0.35 23.77 1.18
CA GLN A 40 0.08 24.89 2.01
C GLN A 40 0.26 26.14 1.13
N PHE A 41 -0.34 27.26 1.55
CA PHE A 41 -0.39 28.52 0.79
C PHE A 41 -0.91 28.37 -0.66
N ASN A 42 -1.67 27.30 -0.94
CA ASN A 42 -2.13 26.98 -2.30
C ASN A 42 -0.99 26.86 -3.33
N SER A 43 0.17 26.40 -2.88
CA SER A 43 1.39 26.30 -3.70
C SER A 43 1.33 25.21 -4.78
N GLN A 44 0.48 24.18 -4.60
CA GLN A 44 0.24 23.11 -5.56
C GLN A 44 1.54 22.48 -6.11
N PRO A 45 2.44 21.99 -5.23
CA PRO A 45 3.80 21.61 -5.61
C PRO A 45 3.90 20.25 -6.29
N TRP A 46 2.79 19.65 -6.62
CA TRP A 46 2.72 18.32 -7.22
C TRP A 46 2.88 18.34 -8.73
N ARG A 47 3.42 17.25 -9.24
CA ARG A 47 3.40 16.87 -10.65
C ARG A 47 2.80 15.47 -10.74
N PHE A 48 2.00 15.22 -11.75
CA PHE A 48 1.36 13.93 -11.98
C PHE A 48 1.96 13.27 -13.21
N VAL A 49 2.32 11.99 -13.07
CA VAL A 49 2.79 11.17 -14.18
C VAL A 49 1.90 9.95 -14.29
N LEU A 50 1.24 9.82 -15.42
CA LEU A 50 0.48 8.62 -15.79
C LEU A 50 1.42 7.66 -16.51
N ILE A 51 1.45 6.42 -16.08
CA ILE A 51 2.32 5.38 -16.62
C ILE A 51 1.41 4.25 -17.11
N GLU A 52 1.31 4.11 -18.44
CA GLU A 52 0.55 3.05 -19.12
C GLU A 52 1.47 2.07 -19.83
N ASP A 53 2.75 2.46 -20.03
CA ASP A 53 3.75 1.60 -20.66
C ASP A 53 4.01 0.35 -19.83
N ARG A 54 3.77 -0.81 -20.43
CA ARG A 54 3.83 -2.11 -19.74
C ARG A 54 5.20 -2.46 -19.22
N ASP A 55 6.26 -2.10 -19.94
CA ASP A 55 7.65 -2.38 -19.55
C ASP A 55 8.05 -1.52 -18.34
N THR A 56 7.60 -0.28 -18.31
CA THR A 56 7.77 0.62 -17.16
C THR A 56 6.98 0.12 -15.94
N ILE A 57 5.72 -0.30 -16.11
CA ILE A 57 4.90 -0.87 -15.03
C ILE A 57 5.58 -2.14 -14.47
N GLU A 58 6.05 -3.04 -15.32
CA GLU A 58 6.75 -4.25 -14.86
C GLU A 58 8.06 -3.92 -14.12
N THR A 59 8.78 -2.89 -14.56
CA THR A 59 9.99 -2.40 -13.87
C THR A 59 9.65 -1.89 -12.47
N VAL A 60 8.62 -1.06 -12.34
CA VAL A 60 8.13 -0.56 -11.04
C VAL A 60 7.66 -1.72 -10.16
N ALA A 61 6.92 -2.66 -10.74
CA ALA A 61 6.41 -3.84 -10.04
C ALA A 61 7.56 -4.70 -9.48
N ARG A 62 8.60 -4.94 -10.28
CA ARG A 62 9.80 -5.67 -9.84
C ARG A 62 10.49 -4.97 -8.67
N ILE A 63 10.74 -3.67 -8.78
CA ILE A 63 11.37 -2.88 -7.71
C ILE A 63 10.52 -2.92 -6.44
N SER A 64 9.21 -2.77 -6.56
CA SER A 64 8.27 -2.83 -5.44
C SER A 64 8.27 -4.19 -4.75
N GLY A 65 8.32 -5.28 -5.53
CA GLY A 65 8.41 -6.66 -5.01
C GLY A 65 9.73 -6.94 -4.30
N GLU A 66 10.85 -6.48 -4.84
CA GLU A 66 12.17 -6.59 -4.23
C GLU A 66 12.22 -5.84 -2.89
N SER A 67 11.75 -4.58 -2.89
CA SER A 67 11.66 -3.75 -1.68
C SER A 67 10.76 -4.38 -0.61
N MET A 68 9.61 -4.92 -0.98
CA MET A 68 8.72 -5.64 -0.05
C MET A 68 9.42 -6.87 0.54
N THR A 69 10.15 -7.64 -0.28
CA THR A 69 10.91 -8.81 0.18
C THR A 69 11.95 -8.41 1.21
N GLU A 70 12.68 -7.32 0.97
CA GLU A 70 13.70 -6.81 1.87
C GLU A 70 13.09 -6.34 3.20
N VAL A 71 12.06 -5.50 3.16
CA VAL A 71 11.37 -4.97 4.34
C VAL A 71 10.81 -6.11 5.21
N MET A 72 10.17 -7.10 4.61
CA MET A 72 9.62 -8.25 5.31
C MET A 72 10.72 -9.18 5.83
N GLY A 73 11.84 -9.27 5.14
CA GLY A 73 13.01 -10.05 5.56
C GLY A 73 13.78 -9.44 6.73
N ALA A 74 13.80 -8.13 6.84
CA ALA A 74 14.50 -7.41 7.92
C ALA A 74 13.89 -7.63 9.31
N GLY A 75 12.61 -8.03 9.40
CA GLY A 75 11.92 -8.27 10.68
C GLY A 75 11.42 -7.00 11.40
N THR A 76 12.05 -5.87 11.15
CA THR A 76 11.68 -4.57 11.78
C THR A 76 10.25 -4.14 11.49
N PHE A 77 9.71 -4.55 10.34
CA PHE A 77 8.31 -4.30 9.99
C PHE A 77 7.37 -4.94 11.03
N PHE A 78 7.54 -6.21 11.31
CA PHE A 78 6.69 -6.93 12.26
C PHE A 78 6.86 -6.40 13.67
N ASP A 79 8.07 -6.05 14.11
CA ASP A 79 8.31 -5.45 15.42
C ASP A 79 7.54 -4.15 15.60
N ARG A 80 7.48 -3.32 14.56
CA ARG A 80 6.77 -2.04 14.58
C ARG A 80 5.25 -2.21 14.50
N TYR A 81 4.76 -3.12 13.65
CA TYR A 81 3.35 -3.19 13.28
C TYR A 81 2.56 -4.33 13.94
N LYS A 82 3.23 -5.30 14.64
CA LYS A 82 2.56 -6.40 15.32
C LYS A 82 1.40 -5.98 16.23
N LYS A 83 1.47 -4.81 16.83
CA LYS A 83 0.41 -4.25 17.68
C LYS A 83 -0.90 -3.94 16.97
N TYR A 84 -0.90 -3.90 15.64
CA TYR A 84 -2.08 -3.66 14.83
C TYR A 84 -2.70 -4.93 14.23
N PHE A 85 -2.12 -6.09 14.47
CA PHE A 85 -2.72 -7.34 14.05
C PHE A 85 -3.70 -7.84 15.09
N ARG A 86 -4.83 -8.35 14.59
CA ARG A 86 -5.91 -8.96 15.39
C ARG A 86 -6.08 -10.38 14.93
N PHE A 87 -6.23 -11.29 15.85
CA PHE A 87 -6.27 -12.73 15.59
C PHE A 87 -7.65 -13.36 15.79
N THR A 88 -8.57 -12.61 16.39
CA THR A 88 -9.94 -13.07 16.63
C THR A 88 -10.95 -11.97 16.28
N GLU A 89 -12.18 -12.38 15.93
CA GLU A 89 -13.28 -11.45 15.71
C GLU A 89 -13.56 -10.62 16.98
N ALA A 90 -13.48 -11.23 18.14
CA ALA A 90 -13.68 -10.53 19.41
C ALA A 90 -12.67 -9.39 19.63
N GLU A 91 -11.40 -9.57 19.23
CA GLU A 91 -10.41 -8.49 19.27
C GLU A 91 -10.73 -7.37 18.27
N MET A 92 -11.21 -7.73 17.07
CA MET A 92 -11.63 -6.75 16.06
C MET A 92 -12.82 -5.93 16.55
N ASP A 93 -13.82 -6.59 17.11
CA ASP A 93 -15.04 -5.93 17.63
C ASP A 93 -14.73 -5.02 18.82
N ALA A 94 -13.87 -5.47 19.73
CA ALA A 94 -13.50 -4.72 20.92
C ALA A 94 -12.66 -3.47 20.60
N ARG A 95 -11.74 -3.57 19.65
CA ARG A 95 -10.80 -2.49 19.34
C ARG A 95 -11.24 -1.62 18.18
N ARG A 96 -11.95 -2.19 17.22
CA ARG A 96 -12.38 -1.54 15.96
C ARG A 96 -11.23 -0.91 15.16
N ASP A 97 -10.02 -1.47 15.31
CA ASP A 97 -8.81 -1.02 14.65
C ASP A 97 -7.97 -2.21 14.18
N GLY A 98 -6.97 -1.95 13.35
CA GLY A 98 -5.99 -2.94 12.94
C GLY A 98 -6.41 -3.83 11.77
N ILE A 99 -5.69 -4.94 11.59
CA ILE A 99 -5.86 -5.90 10.50
C ILE A 99 -6.16 -7.26 11.10
N HIS A 100 -7.28 -7.85 10.71
CA HIS A 100 -7.63 -9.22 11.09
C HIS A 100 -6.86 -10.23 10.25
N LEU A 101 -6.15 -11.14 10.91
CA LEU A 101 -5.45 -12.26 10.28
C LEU A 101 -6.33 -13.52 10.35
N ASP A 102 -7.36 -13.56 9.54
CA ASP A 102 -8.33 -14.66 9.45
C ASP A 102 -7.84 -15.85 8.60
N HIS A 103 -6.86 -15.63 7.75
CA HIS A 103 -6.38 -16.61 6.77
C HIS A 103 -5.15 -17.42 7.23
N LEU A 104 -4.85 -17.44 8.52
CA LEU A 104 -3.80 -18.31 9.02
C LEU A 104 -4.20 -19.79 8.81
N PRO A 105 -3.32 -20.61 8.21
CA PRO A 105 -3.54 -22.05 8.11
C PRO A 105 -3.91 -22.65 9.47
N ALA A 106 -4.89 -23.55 9.49
CA ALA A 106 -5.43 -24.14 10.72
C ALA A 106 -4.35 -24.60 11.73
N PRO A 107 -3.22 -25.23 11.31
CA PRO A 107 -2.15 -25.61 12.22
C PRO A 107 -1.44 -24.45 12.93
N LEU A 108 -1.49 -23.24 12.36
CA LEU A 108 -0.83 -22.05 12.92
C LEU A 108 -1.73 -21.22 13.83
N ARG A 109 -3.04 -21.43 13.80
CA ARG A 109 -4.00 -20.70 14.63
C ARG A 109 -3.75 -20.78 16.14
N PRO A 110 -3.34 -21.92 16.74
CA PRO A 110 -3.01 -21.98 18.15
C PRO A 110 -1.77 -21.16 18.54
N PHE A 111 -0.93 -20.82 17.56
CA PHE A 111 0.34 -20.12 17.76
C PHE A 111 0.25 -18.62 17.38
N THR A 112 -0.95 -18.09 17.17
CA THR A 112 -1.14 -16.71 16.70
C THR A 112 -0.40 -15.67 17.55
N GLN A 113 -0.39 -15.83 18.86
CA GLN A 113 0.29 -14.93 19.79
C GLN A 113 1.84 -14.95 19.59
N HIS A 114 2.38 -15.99 18.99
CA HIS A 114 3.81 -16.19 18.79
C HIS A 114 4.25 -16.03 17.34
N VAL A 115 3.30 -15.75 16.41
CA VAL A 115 3.60 -15.61 14.97
C VAL A 115 4.65 -14.53 14.70
N PHE A 116 4.73 -13.52 15.54
CA PHE A 116 5.71 -12.42 15.42
C PHE A 116 6.89 -12.55 16.39
N SER A 117 7.09 -13.69 17.05
CA SER A 117 8.31 -13.93 17.81
C SER A 117 9.54 -14.07 16.89
N ASP A 118 10.73 -13.81 17.41
CA ASP A 118 11.98 -13.92 16.64
C ASP A 118 12.18 -15.32 16.05
N ALA A 119 11.78 -16.36 16.78
CA ALA A 119 11.84 -17.74 16.29
C ALA A 119 10.88 -17.96 15.11
N ALA A 120 9.65 -17.46 15.19
CA ALA A 120 8.69 -17.56 14.13
C ALA A 120 9.09 -16.73 12.90
N GLN A 121 9.61 -15.53 13.12
CA GLN A 121 10.15 -14.69 12.03
C GLN A 121 11.35 -15.39 11.36
N GLY A 122 12.24 -16.04 12.15
CA GLY A 122 13.34 -16.82 11.62
C GLY A 122 12.86 -18.01 10.75
N LEU A 123 11.82 -18.69 11.20
CA LEU A 123 11.19 -19.79 10.44
C LEU A 123 10.52 -19.28 9.17
N MET A 124 9.76 -18.18 9.24
CA MET A 124 9.13 -17.56 8.07
C MET A 124 10.16 -17.17 7.00
N ARG A 125 11.31 -16.62 7.41
CA ARG A 125 12.42 -16.31 6.49
C ARG A 125 12.95 -17.59 5.81
N LYS A 126 13.19 -18.65 6.57
CA LYS A 126 13.65 -19.95 6.02
C LYS A 126 12.64 -20.57 5.07
N LEU A 127 11.35 -20.40 5.32
CA LEU A 127 10.26 -20.88 4.46
C LEU A 127 9.99 -19.96 3.24
N GLY A 128 10.73 -18.87 3.09
CA GLY A 128 10.61 -17.97 1.95
C GLY A 128 9.36 -17.07 1.98
N VAL A 129 8.72 -16.89 3.14
CA VAL A 129 7.53 -16.02 3.28
C VAL A 129 7.78 -14.60 2.80
N PRO A 130 8.91 -13.92 3.14
CA PRO A 130 9.19 -12.59 2.61
C PRO A 130 9.22 -12.53 1.09
N ARG A 131 9.84 -13.53 0.45
CA ARG A 131 9.89 -13.63 -1.01
C ARG A 131 8.50 -13.82 -1.62
N LYS A 132 7.65 -14.63 -0.98
CA LYS A 132 6.27 -14.84 -1.42
C LYS A 132 5.47 -13.54 -1.35
N LEU A 133 5.58 -12.79 -0.26
CA LEU A 133 4.93 -11.49 -0.09
C LEU A 133 5.43 -10.46 -1.12
N GLY A 134 6.73 -10.44 -1.41
CA GLY A 134 7.30 -9.63 -2.46
C GLY A 134 6.75 -9.98 -3.84
N GLU A 135 6.63 -11.26 -4.17
CA GLU A 135 6.07 -11.71 -5.43
C GLU A 135 4.57 -11.37 -5.56
N ASP A 136 3.81 -11.50 -4.48
CA ASP A 136 2.39 -11.12 -4.47
C ASP A 136 2.23 -9.60 -4.67
N ASN A 137 3.08 -8.79 -4.03
CA ASN A 137 3.12 -7.34 -4.25
C ASN A 137 3.54 -6.97 -5.68
N ARG A 138 4.54 -7.66 -6.24
CA ARG A 138 4.93 -7.49 -7.65
C ARG A 138 3.75 -7.75 -8.58
N LYS A 139 3.03 -8.86 -8.38
CA LYS A 139 1.86 -9.22 -9.19
C LYS A 139 0.74 -8.20 -9.08
N LEU A 140 0.51 -7.65 -7.88
CA LEU A 140 -0.47 -6.61 -7.66
C LEU A 140 -0.16 -5.36 -8.50
N VAL A 141 1.09 -4.88 -8.45
CA VAL A 141 1.53 -3.70 -9.22
C VAL A 141 1.54 -4.00 -10.71
N ALA A 142 2.11 -5.13 -11.13
CA ALA A 142 2.15 -5.54 -12.55
C ALA A 142 0.76 -5.72 -13.16
N GLY A 143 -0.23 -6.12 -12.36
CA GLY A 143 -1.61 -6.26 -12.80
C GLY A 143 -2.36 -4.94 -12.99
N SER A 144 -1.78 -3.81 -12.59
CA SER A 144 -2.43 -2.51 -12.74
C SER A 144 -2.42 -2.06 -14.20
N PRO A 145 -3.56 -1.61 -14.74
CA PRO A 145 -3.62 -1.07 -16.12
C PRO A 145 -2.99 0.31 -16.24
N LEU A 146 -2.86 1.03 -15.13
CA LEU A 146 -2.34 2.38 -15.04
C LEU A 146 -1.70 2.60 -13.68
N LEU A 147 -0.55 3.25 -13.64
CA LEU A 147 0.01 3.80 -12.41
C LEU A 147 -0.04 5.33 -12.48
N LEU A 148 -0.45 5.95 -11.38
CA LEU A 148 -0.39 7.40 -11.19
C LEU A 148 0.70 7.71 -10.16
N ALA A 149 1.80 8.30 -10.61
CA ALA A 149 2.83 8.81 -9.71
C ALA A 149 2.56 10.28 -9.38
N VAL A 150 2.53 10.59 -8.09
CA VAL A 150 2.44 11.96 -7.58
C VAL A 150 3.84 12.38 -7.15
N LEU A 151 4.38 13.40 -7.77
CA LEU A 151 5.74 13.87 -7.54
C LEU A 151 5.71 15.24 -6.87
N LEU A 152 6.67 15.47 -5.97
CA LEU A 152 6.92 16.77 -5.39
C LEU A 152 7.90 17.55 -6.27
N ASP A 153 7.56 18.78 -6.63
CA ASP A 153 8.46 19.69 -7.32
C ASP A 153 9.54 20.19 -6.37
N LYS A 154 10.78 19.76 -6.61
CA LYS A 154 11.92 20.11 -5.75
C LYS A 154 12.43 21.55 -5.96
N GLU A 155 12.02 22.22 -7.01
CA GLU A 155 12.34 23.63 -7.20
C GLU A 155 11.50 24.51 -6.27
N GLU A 156 10.28 24.07 -5.97
CA GLU A 156 9.38 24.75 -5.04
C GLU A 156 9.71 24.43 -3.57
N TYR A 157 10.27 23.24 -3.30
CA TYR A 157 10.54 22.77 -1.94
C TYR A 157 11.91 22.10 -1.84
N ARG A 158 12.72 22.57 -0.90
CA ARG A 158 14.02 21.96 -0.60
C ARG A 158 13.85 20.68 0.22
N PRO A 159 14.79 19.72 0.11
CA PRO A 159 14.82 18.57 1.00
C PRO A 159 14.79 19.00 2.47
N GLY A 160 13.85 18.46 3.25
CA GLY A 160 13.67 18.82 4.67
C GLY A 160 12.56 19.83 4.96
N GLU A 161 11.97 20.45 3.96
CA GLU A 161 10.77 21.27 4.14
C GLU A 161 9.53 20.39 4.25
N LEU A 162 9.07 20.17 5.47
CA LEU A 162 7.93 19.28 5.78
C LEU A 162 6.62 19.73 5.12
N SER A 163 6.46 21.03 4.89
CA SER A 163 5.25 21.59 4.28
C SER A 163 5.00 21.08 2.87
N GLY A 164 6.03 21.00 2.05
CA GLY A 164 5.94 20.46 0.70
C GLY A 164 5.61 18.97 0.69
N PHE A 165 6.22 18.23 1.61
CA PHE A 165 5.96 16.80 1.78
C PHE A 165 4.48 16.53 2.11
N TYR A 166 3.91 17.24 3.08
CA TYR A 166 2.50 17.07 3.45
C TYR A 166 1.51 17.48 2.36
N SER A 167 1.91 18.30 1.41
CA SER A 167 1.05 18.70 0.29
C SER A 167 0.95 17.62 -0.80
N VAL A 168 1.81 16.60 -0.79
CA VAL A 168 1.86 15.53 -1.80
C VAL A 168 1.30 14.22 -1.25
N PHE A 169 1.22 14.07 0.05
CA PHE A 169 0.67 12.92 0.76
C PHE A 169 -0.59 13.32 1.52
#